data_7e201adb30ad8832ec3fc13adf122b8d
#
_entry.id   7e201adb30ad8832ec3fc13adf122b8d
#
_cell.length_a   1.000
_cell.length_b   1.000
_cell.length_c   1.000
_cell.angle_alpha   90.00
_cell.angle_beta   90.00
_cell.angle_gamma   90.00
#
_symmetry.space_group_name_H-M   'P 1'
#
loop_
_entity.id
_entity.type
_entity.pdbx_description
1 polymer ?
#
loop_
_entity_poly.entity_id
_entity_poly.type
_entity_poly.pdbx_seq_one_letter_code
_entity_poly.pdbx_strand_id
1 'polypeptide(L)'
;MATTAHGVTGELAYPPPPRQPYDSRDFMVLGGAAVAAAVCAAITALAGLPRFQAFTGLFVILGIAYAFSTNRRAIDRRTVAWGLGLQIVFALFVLKTAIGQKIFTALAGVINRLLAFSFEGSSMVFGPLGSKEAWPDIMNRVLGPEGARWGVVFAFQVLPTIIFIAALFAILYYLGIMQFVVRAFAVMMNRVMRASGAESLNVAASIFMGQTEAPLTIRPFIPRMTESELMTIMTAGMAHISGGIMAAYILFGVKAEHLLTAVIMTAPGTLMMAKIFVPETQVPETMGTVKLEVERTDVNVIDAAGRGTGEGLALALNVGAMLISFLALVALVNALLGLAHLSLEQIFGWVFSPIAWAMGVPWKDAGVVGNLLGTRMALNEFIAYAKLGPMAGTLDPKSFTIATFALCGFANFSSIGIQIGGIGALAPTRRHDLARLGLRAMFAGTLANFMTATIAGFLL
;
A
#
# COMPACT_ATOMS: atom_id res chain seq x y z
N MET A 1 35.61 -7.93 -41.73
CA MET A 1 34.15 -7.73 -41.70
C MET A 1 33.81 -7.12 -40.35
N ALA A 2 33.51 -5.83 -40.36
CA ALA A 2 33.24 -5.05 -39.16
C ALA A 2 31.77 -5.22 -38.78
N THR A 3 31.49 -5.83 -37.62
CA THR A 3 30.15 -5.85 -37.00
C THR A 3 29.95 -4.50 -36.35
N THR A 4 29.11 -3.69 -36.96
CA THR A 4 28.57 -2.43 -36.44
C THR A 4 27.79 -2.68 -35.16
N ALA A 5 28.30 -2.20 -34.03
CA ALA A 5 27.58 -2.06 -32.80
C ALA A 5 26.43 -1.04 -33.02
N HIS A 6 25.18 -1.52 -33.12
CA HIS A 6 24.03 -0.64 -33.05
C HIS A 6 23.98 -0.02 -31.66
N GLY A 7 24.30 1.27 -31.60
CA GLY A 7 24.10 2.10 -30.41
C GLY A 7 22.64 2.07 -30.02
N VAL A 8 22.39 1.71 -28.77
CA VAL A 8 21.08 1.89 -28.11
C VAL A 8 20.92 3.40 -27.93
N THR A 9 20.40 4.08 -28.93
CA THR A 9 19.85 5.42 -28.77
C THR A 9 18.63 5.27 -27.90
N GLY A 10 18.71 5.81 -26.67
CA GLY A 10 17.60 5.77 -25.69
C GLY A 10 16.45 6.70 -26.08
N GLU A 11 15.84 6.46 -27.24
CA GLU A 11 14.58 7.08 -27.59
C GLU A 11 13.48 6.47 -26.71
N LEU A 12 12.84 7.33 -25.92
CA LEU A 12 11.65 6.98 -25.15
C LEU A 12 10.63 6.38 -26.12
N ALA A 13 10.12 5.19 -25.85
CA ALA A 13 9.09 4.55 -26.66
C ALA A 13 7.86 5.47 -26.84
N TYR A 14 7.63 6.36 -25.87
CA TYR A 14 6.65 7.43 -25.90
C TYR A 14 7.26 8.70 -25.30
N PRO A 15 7.38 9.81 -26.02
CA PRO A 15 7.81 11.08 -25.43
C PRO A 15 6.77 11.51 -24.39
N PRO A 16 7.22 12.03 -23.24
CA PRO A 16 6.31 12.47 -22.20
C PRO A 16 5.38 13.55 -22.76
N PRO A 17 4.05 13.44 -22.51
CA PRO A 17 3.13 14.47 -22.94
C PRO A 17 3.54 15.81 -22.32
N PRO A 18 3.47 16.91 -23.08
CA PRO A 18 3.83 18.24 -22.57
C PRO A 18 2.93 18.55 -21.36
N ARG A 19 3.54 19.01 -20.27
CA ARG A 19 2.79 19.46 -19.09
C ARG A 19 1.94 20.66 -19.48
N GLN A 20 0.63 20.58 -19.24
CA GLN A 20 -0.24 21.71 -19.48
C GLN A 20 0.03 22.81 -18.44
N PRO A 21 0.24 24.08 -18.84
CA PRO A 21 0.29 25.18 -17.91
C PRO A 21 -1.06 25.32 -17.18
N TYR A 22 -1.03 25.95 -16.01
CA TYR A 22 -2.26 26.27 -15.29
C TYR A 22 -3.03 27.36 -16.02
N ASP A 23 -4.36 27.19 -16.13
CA ASP A 23 -5.28 28.19 -16.65
C ASP A 23 -6.25 28.70 -15.56
N SER A 24 -7.08 29.67 -15.90
CA SER A 24 -8.06 30.25 -14.96
C SER A 24 -9.05 29.23 -14.41
N ARG A 25 -9.40 28.20 -15.20
CA ARG A 25 -10.27 27.10 -14.78
C ARG A 25 -9.60 26.22 -13.73
N ASP A 26 -8.31 25.95 -13.88
CA ASP A 26 -7.55 25.17 -12.90
C ASP A 26 -7.53 25.87 -11.54
N PHE A 27 -7.31 27.19 -11.53
CA PHE A 27 -7.37 27.99 -10.30
C PHE A 27 -8.78 28.00 -9.68
N MET A 28 -9.84 28.03 -10.49
CA MET A 28 -11.22 27.90 -9.98
C MET A 28 -11.49 26.56 -9.33
N VAL A 29 -11.02 25.46 -9.95
CA VAL A 29 -11.19 24.10 -9.39
C VAL A 29 -10.41 23.95 -8.08
N LEU A 30 -9.15 24.37 -8.04
CA LEU A 30 -8.32 24.34 -6.84
C LEU A 30 -8.86 25.26 -5.73
N GLY A 31 -9.29 26.48 -6.10
CA GLY A 31 -9.93 27.41 -5.17
C GLY A 31 -11.23 26.85 -4.62
N GLY A 32 -12.08 26.24 -5.46
CA GLY A 32 -13.29 25.56 -5.03
C GLY A 32 -13.04 24.42 -4.06
N ALA A 33 -12.03 23.57 -4.33
CA ALA A 33 -11.63 22.50 -3.43
C ALA A 33 -11.11 23.03 -2.08
N ALA A 34 -10.30 24.10 -2.09
CA ALA A 34 -9.80 24.74 -0.89
C ALA A 34 -10.94 25.37 -0.04
N VAL A 35 -11.88 26.05 -0.69
CA VAL A 35 -13.07 26.62 -0.03
C VAL A 35 -13.93 25.50 0.57
N ALA A 36 -14.21 24.44 -0.17
CA ALA A 36 -14.98 23.31 0.33
C ALA A 36 -14.29 22.65 1.55
N ALA A 37 -12.98 22.46 1.48
CA ALA A 37 -12.20 21.94 2.61
C ALA A 37 -12.29 22.89 3.83
N ALA A 38 -12.14 24.19 3.63
CA ALA A 38 -12.24 25.19 4.69
C ALA A 38 -13.64 25.24 5.33
N VAL A 39 -14.70 25.14 4.53
CA VAL A 39 -16.09 25.08 5.01
C VAL A 39 -16.31 23.82 5.85
N CYS A 40 -15.84 22.65 5.40
CA CYS A 40 -15.94 21.40 6.17
C CYS A 40 -15.17 21.49 7.50
N ALA A 41 -13.97 22.09 7.48
CA ALA A 41 -13.19 22.32 8.68
C ALA A 41 -13.91 23.27 9.66
N ALA A 42 -14.48 24.36 9.15
CA ALA A 42 -15.26 25.31 9.95
C ALA A 42 -16.51 24.66 10.57
N ILE A 43 -17.26 23.87 9.80
CA ILE A 43 -18.41 23.11 10.32
C ILE A 43 -17.97 22.17 11.45
N THR A 44 -16.85 21.45 11.27
CA THR A 44 -16.28 20.59 12.31
C THR A 44 -15.98 21.36 13.59
N ALA A 45 -15.34 22.54 13.46
CA ALA A 45 -14.92 23.35 14.60
C ALA A 45 -16.11 24.05 15.31
N LEU A 46 -17.05 24.62 14.53
CA LEU A 46 -18.13 25.46 15.06
C LEU A 46 -19.35 24.65 15.48
N ALA A 47 -19.74 23.62 14.71
CA ALA A 47 -20.91 22.81 14.98
C ALA A 47 -20.61 21.55 15.80
N GLY A 48 -19.35 21.27 16.10
CA GLY A 48 -18.95 20.08 16.87
C GLY A 48 -19.29 18.76 16.15
N LEU A 49 -19.29 18.77 14.80
CA LEU A 49 -19.62 17.60 13.98
C LEU A 49 -18.36 16.91 13.44
N PRO A 50 -17.72 15.99 14.19
CA PRO A 50 -16.40 15.43 13.84
C PRO A 50 -16.41 14.63 12.53
N ARG A 51 -17.59 14.21 12.03
CA ARG A 51 -17.69 13.52 10.74
C ARG A 51 -17.35 14.42 9.55
N PHE A 52 -17.62 15.73 9.63
CA PHE A 52 -17.28 16.69 8.56
C PHE A 52 -15.77 16.89 8.41
N GLN A 53 -14.97 16.58 9.42
CA GLN A 53 -13.52 16.60 9.37
C GLN A 53 -12.98 15.73 8.23
N ALA A 54 -13.49 14.52 8.04
CA ALA A 54 -13.05 13.62 6.99
C ALA A 54 -13.41 14.14 5.58
N PHE A 55 -14.48 14.92 5.40
CA PHE A 55 -14.74 15.60 4.12
C PHE A 55 -13.66 16.63 3.78
N THR A 56 -13.08 17.30 4.79
CA THR A 56 -11.92 18.16 4.57
C THR A 56 -10.79 17.39 3.88
N GLY A 57 -10.46 16.20 4.37
CA GLY A 57 -9.46 15.34 3.77
C GLY A 57 -9.77 14.92 2.33
N LEU A 58 -11.04 14.61 2.04
CA LEU A 58 -11.49 14.26 0.70
C LEU A 58 -11.16 15.38 -0.32
N PHE A 59 -11.56 16.62 -0.01
CA PHE A 59 -11.31 17.77 -0.88
C PHE A 59 -9.82 18.13 -0.99
N VAL A 60 -9.08 18.05 0.13
CA VAL A 60 -7.63 18.30 0.14
C VAL A 60 -6.91 17.28 -0.72
N ILE A 61 -7.18 15.98 -0.57
CA ILE A 61 -6.52 14.91 -1.30
C ILE A 61 -6.83 15.02 -2.80
N LEU A 62 -8.10 15.20 -3.19
CA LEU A 62 -8.47 15.38 -4.59
C LEU A 62 -7.90 16.66 -5.19
N GLY A 63 -7.87 17.76 -4.43
CA GLY A 63 -7.25 19.02 -4.83
C GLY A 63 -5.74 18.86 -5.09
N ILE A 64 -5.03 18.20 -4.19
CA ILE A 64 -3.60 17.89 -4.37
C ILE A 64 -3.41 17.00 -5.61
N ALA A 65 -4.19 15.92 -5.76
CA ALA A 65 -4.09 15.03 -6.92
C ALA A 65 -4.32 15.78 -8.24
N TYR A 66 -5.32 16.65 -8.28
CA TYR A 66 -5.62 17.51 -9.44
C TYR A 66 -4.46 18.49 -9.74
N ALA A 67 -3.89 19.10 -8.72
CA ALA A 67 -2.76 20.03 -8.87
C ALA A 67 -1.53 19.36 -9.49
N PHE A 68 -1.24 18.10 -9.10
CA PHE A 68 -0.10 17.34 -9.60
C PHE A 68 -0.36 16.61 -10.93
N SER A 69 -1.56 16.73 -11.52
CA SER A 69 -1.89 16.13 -12.80
C SER A 69 -1.03 16.66 -13.95
N THR A 70 -0.60 15.77 -14.84
CA THR A 70 0.13 16.17 -16.08
C THR A 70 -0.77 16.79 -17.12
N ASN A 71 -2.04 16.37 -17.18
CA ASN A 71 -3.04 16.86 -18.14
C ASN A 71 -4.42 16.92 -17.49
N ARG A 72 -4.74 18.00 -16.82
CA ARG A 72 -5.99 18.18 -16.07
C ARG A 72 -7.25 18.09 -16.94
N ARG A 73 -7.14 18.44 -18.23
CA ARG A 73 -8.27 18.40 -19.18
C ARG A 73 -8.62 17.00 -19.62
N ALA A 74 -7.64 16.08 -19.60
CA ALA A 74 -7.82 14.70 -20.00
C ALA A 74 -8.29 13.78 -18.85
N ILE A 75 -8.48 14.32 -17.64
CA ILE A 75 -8.98 13.53 -16.50
C ILE A 75 -10.40 13.02 -16.84
N ASP A 76 -10.55 11.69 -16.91
CA ASP A 76 -11.86 11.06 -17.12
C ASP A 76 -12.70 11.09 -15.84
N ARG A 77 -13.77 11.89 -15.87
CA ARG A 77 -14.70 12.03 -14.75
C ARG A 77 -15.36 10.71 -14.34
N ARG A 78 -15.56 9.79 -15.30
CA ARG A 78 -16.14 8.49 -15.02
C ARG A 78 -15.19 7.64 -14.17
N THR A 79 -13.92 7.60 -14.50
CA THR A 79 -12.90 6.89 -13.72
C THR A 79 -12.81 7.44 -12.30
N VAL A 80 -12.83 8.76 -12.13
CA VAL A 80 -12.80 9.41 -10.81
C VAL A 80 -14.08 9.08 -10.01
N ALA A 81 -15.25 9.23 -10.61
CA ALA A 81 -16.51 8.97 -9.93
C ALA A 81 -16.67 7.52 -9.49
N TRP A 82 -16.30 6.57 -10.36
CA TRP A 82 -16.35 5.15 -10.02
C TRP A 82 -15.25 4.74 -9.03
N GLY A 83 -14.05 5.30 -9.14
CA GLY A 83 -12.98 5.05 -8.19
C GLY A 83 -13.35 5.46 -6.77
N LEU A 84 -13.95 6.64 -6.61
CA LEU A 84 -14.47 7.11 -5.32
C LEU A 84 -15.72 6.30 -4.90
N GLY A 85 -16.65 6.08 -5.83
CA GLY A 85 -17.90 5.35 -5.56
C GLY A 85 -17.64 3.92 -5.10
N LEU A 86 -16.74 3.18 -5.75
CA LEU A 86 -16.39 1.82 -5.34
C LEU A 86 -15.71 1.78 -3.97
N GLN A 87 -14.82 2.74 -3.65
CA GLN A 87 -14.25 2.83 -2.31
C GLN A 87 -15.33 3.03 -1.24
N ILE A 88 -16.28 3.94 -1.47
CA ILE A 88 -17.39 4.21 -0.56
C ILE A 88 -18.30 2.97 -0.42
N VAL A 89 -18.64 2.32 -1.54
CA VAL A 89 -19.48 1.11 -1.53
C VAL A 89 -18.80 -0.02 -0.75
N PHE A 90 -17.52 -0.28 -1.00
CA PHE A 90 -16.76 -1.29 -0.24
C PHE A 90 -16.67 -0.93 1.24
N ALA A 91 -16.40 0.33 1.57
CA ALA A 91 -16.34 0.79 2.95
C ALA A 91 -17.70 0.61 3.66
N LEU A 92 -18.79 1.03 3.03
CA LEU A 92 -20.15 0.84 3.58
C LEU A 92 -20.46 -0.64 3.75
N PHE A 93 -20.16 -1.47 2.74
CA PHE A 93 -20.40 -2.91 2.81
C PHE A 93 -19.66 -3.54 3.99
N VAL A 94 -18.36 -3.29 4.12
CA VAL A 94 -17.55 -3.93 5.17
C VAL A 94 -17.80 -3.33 6.55
N LEU A 95 -17.83 -2.00 6.66
CA LEU A 95 -17.86 -1.33 7.98
C LEU A 95 -19.26 -1.15 8.54
N LYS A 96 -20.31 -1.14 7.69
CA LYS A 96 -21.67 -0.79 8.12
C LYS A 96 -22.72 -1.90 7.92
N THR A 97 -22.44 -2.95 7.12
CA THR A 97 -23.41 -4.04 6.95
C THR A 97 -23.01 -5.25 7.80
N ALA A 98 -24.02 -5.90 8.41
CA ALA A 98 -23.82 -7.10 9.21
C ALA A 98 -23.24 -8.27 8.35
N ILE A 99 -23.60 -8.34 7.07
CA ILE A 99 -23.11 -9.35 6.13
C ILE A 99 -21.62 -9.11 5.85
N GLY A 100 -21.25 -7.88 5.51
CA GLY A 100 -19.86 -7.52 5.25
C GLY A 100 -18.97 -7.78 6.47
N GLN A 101 -19.40 -7.32 7.65
CA GLN A 101 -18.67 -7.57 8.90
C GLN A 101 -18.48 -9.08 9.16
N LYS A 102 -19.54 -9.89 9.02
CA LYS A 102 -19.44 -11.36 9.20
C LYS A 102 -18.46 -12.00 8.22
N ILE A 103 -18.51 -11.61 6.94
CA ILE A 103 -17.60 -12.15 5.92
C ILE A 103 -16.14 -11.78 6.26
N PHE A 104 -15.87 -10.50 6.57
CA PHE A 104 -14.50 -10.06 6.84
C PHE A 104 -13.97 -10.59 8.17
N THR A 105 -14.80 -10.72 9.19
CA THR A 105 -14.42 -11.38 10.46
C THR A 105 -14.14 -12.87 10.25
N ALA A 106 -14.93 -13.56 9.41
CA ALA A 106 -14.67 -14.95 9.07
C ALA A 106 -13.35 -15.11 8.31
N LEU A 107 -13.09 -14.25 7.30
CA LEU A 107 -11.83 -14.23 6.56
C LEU A 107 -10.64 -13.94 7.48
N ALA A 108 -10.76 -12.96 8.36
CA ALA A 108 -9.74 -12.66 9.37
C ALA A 108 -9.50 -13.85 10.30
N GLY A 109 -10.57 -14.57 10.70
CA GLY A 109 -10.47 -15.80 11.48
C GLY A 109 -9.69 -16.91 10.74
N VAL A 110 -9.92 -17.07 9.44
CA VAL A 110 -9.15 -18.02 8.61
C VAL A 110 -7.68 -17.60 8.55
N ILE A 111 -7.39 -16.32 8.30
CA ILE A 111 -6.02 -15.82 8.26
C ILE A 111 -5.32 -16.04 9.60
N ASN A 112 -5.95 -15.70 10.72
CA ASN A 112 -5.37 -15.90 12.04
C ASN A 112 -5.08 -17.38 12.35
N ARG A 113 -5.93 -18.31 11.88
CA ARG A 113 -5.68 -19.77 11.99
C ARG A 113 -4.50 -20.20 11.11
N LEU A 114 -4.42 -19.68 9.88
CA LEU A 114 -3.28 -19.97 9.00
C LEU A 114 -1.98 -19.46 9.61
N LEU A 115 -1.98 -18.24 10.18
CA LEU A 115 -0.81 -17.70 10.88
C LEU A 115 -0.40 -18.56 12.08
N ALA A 116 -1.35 -19.18 12.77
CA ALA A 116 -1.05 -20.07 13.89
C ALA A 116 -0.20 -21.28 13.46
N PHE A 117 -0.41 -21.83 12.24
CA PHE A 117 0.40 -22.95 11.74
C PHE A 117 1.88 -22.58 11.51
N SER A 118 2.20 -21.31 11.28
CA SER A 118 3.60 -20.90 11.12
C SER A 118 4.41 -21.11 12.40
N PHE A 119 3.77 -21.03 13.57
CA PHE A 119 4.42 -21.23 14.84
C PHE A 119 4.82 -22.69 15.10
N GLU A 120 4.15 -23.67 14.46
CA GLU A 120 4.57 -25.08 14.53
C GLU A 120 5.96 -25.25 13.91
N GLY A 121 6.13 -24.76 12.67
CA GLY A 121 7.44 -24.79 11.99
C GLY A 121 8.50 -23.96 12.72
N SER A 122 8.14 -22.77 13.18
CA SER A 122 9.03 -21.87 13.93
C SER A 122 9.48 -22.50 15.24
N SER A 123 8.58 -23.12 16.00
CA SER A 123 8.89 -23.80 17.27
C SER A 123 9.77 -25.03 17.04
N MET A 124 9.57 -25.78 15.96
CA MET A 124 10.42 -26.93 15.63
C MET A 124 11.87 -26.49 15.35
N VAL A 125 12.07 -25.38 14.63
CA VAL A 125 13.40 -24.91 14.21
C VAL A 125 14.11 -24.15 15.34
N PHE A 126 13.38 -23.29 16.06
CA PHE A 126 13.96 -22.33 17.02
C PHE A 126 13.60 -22.64 18.49
N GLY A 127 12.93 -23.75 18.75
CA GLY A 127 12.49 -24.12 20.10
C GLY A 127 11.57 -23.06 20.71
N PRO A 128 11.70 -22.78 22.02
CA PRO A 128 10.84 -21.82 22.72
C PRO A 128 10.83 -20.41 22.11
N LEU A 129 11.93 -19.96 21.49
CA LEU A 129 12.03 -18.65 20.85
C LEU A 129 11.04 -18.48 19.69
N GLY A 130 10.76 -19.55 18.95
CA GLY A 130 9.80 -19.58 17.85
C GLY A 130 8.35 -19.81 18.29
N SER A 131 8.10 -20.12 19.56
CA SER A 131 6.78 -20.42 20.08
C SER A 131 6.04 -19.14 20.49
N LYS A 132 4.75 -19.07 20.14
CA LYS A 132 3.87 -17.98 20.54
C LYS A 132 3.57 -18.00 22.04
N GLU A 133 3.61 -19.17 22.67
CA GLU A 133 3.19 -19.36 24.07
C GLU A 133 4.37 -19.60 24.99
N ALA A 134 5.31 -20.47 24.62
CA ALA A 134 6.41 -20.89 25.48
C ALA A 134 7.37 -19.73 25.82
N TRP A 135 7.73 -18.89 24.86
CA TRP A 135 8.66 -17.79 25.10
C TRP A 135 8.08 -16.70 26.03
N PRO A 136 6.86 -16.17 25.78
CA PRO A 136 6.23 -15.23 26.71
C PRO A 136 6.06 -15.79 28.12
N ASP A 137 5.74 -17.08 28.25
CA ASP A 137 5.60 -17.74 29.55
C ASP A 137 6.96 -17.79 30.31
N ILE A 138 8.04 -18.15 29.61
CA ILE A 138 9.40 -18.12 30.16
C ILE A 138 9.75 -16.70 30.61
N MET A 139 9.53 -15.69 29.77
CA MET A 139 9.85 -14.30 30.12
C MET A 139 9.05 -13.78 31.30
N ASN A 140 7.77 -14.13 31.39
CA ASN A 140 6.93 -13.76 32.51
C ASN A 140 7.36 -14.46 33.82
N ARG A 141 7.85 -15.71 33.77
CA ARG A 141 8.39 -16.43 34.94
C ARG A 141 9.72 -15.85 35.40
N VAL A 142 10.58 -15.41 34.46
CA VAL A 142 11.93 -14.93 34.80
C VAL A 142 11.91 -13.45 35.21
N LEU A 143 11.16 -12.60 34.51
CA LEU A 143 11.16 -11.14 34.66
C LEU A 143 9.88 -10.59 35.32
N GLY A 144 8.92 -11.45 35.65
CA GLY A 144 7.60 -11.01 36.14
C GLY A 144 6.83 -10.22 35.06
N PRO A 145 5.94 -9.29 35.48
CA PRO A 145 5.11 -8.49 34.53
C PRO A 145 5.91 -7.70 33.51
N GLU A 146 7.16 -7.35 33.78
CA GLU A 146 8.08 -6.70 32.84
C GLU A 146 8.50 -7.61 31.69
N GLY A 147 8.40 -8.93 31.88
CA GLY A 147 8.69 -9.93 30.85
C GLY A 147 7.79 -9.82 29.60
N ALA A 148 6.59 -9.27 29.74
CA ALA A 148 5.66 -9.07 28.63
C ALA A 148 6.27 -8.23 27.47
N ARG A 149 7.19 -7.32 27.77
CA ARG A 149 7.92 -6.52 26.77
C ARG A 149 8.81 -7.35 25.86
N TRP A 150 9.26 -8.51 26.33
CA TRP A 150 10.15 -9.43 25.62
C TRP A 150 9.41 -10.66 25.10
N GLY A 151 8.07 -10.65 25.18
CA GLY A 151 7.23 -11.78 24.80
C GLY A 151 7.24 -12.12 23.31
N VAL A 152 7.67 -11.19 22.44
CA VAL A 152 7.79 -11.41 21.00
C VAL A 152 9.23 -11.25 20.55
N VAL A 153 9.81 -12.31 19.99
CA VAL A 153 11.13 -12.26 19.35
C VAL A 153 10.93 -12.22 17.84
N PHE A 154 11.07 -11.02 17.27
CA PHE A 154 10.77 -10.72 15.88
C PHE A 154 11.42 -11.71 14.90
N ALA A 155 12.72 -11.97 15.06
CA ALA A 155 13.49 -12.82 14.17
C ALA A 155 12.99 -14.28 14.14
N PHE A 156 12.42 -14.78 15.24
CA PHE A 156 12.05 -16.17 15.40
C PHE A 156 10.55 -16.43 15.37
N GLN A 157 9.74 -15.39 15.40
CA GLN A 157 8.28 -15.50 15.40
C GLN A 157 7.65 -14.82 14.19
N VAL A 158 8.12 -13.62 13.82
CA VAL A 158 7.52 -12.84 12.71
C VAL A 158 8.14 -13.21 11.37
N LEU A 159 9.48 -13.25 11.28
CA LEU A 159 10.16 -13.56 10.01
C LEU A 159 9.81 -14.96 9.45
N PRO A 160 9.73 -16.04 10.26
CA PRO A 160 9.30 -17.34 9.75
C PRO A 160 7.86 -17.36 9.22
N THR A 161 6.99 -16.53 9.78
CA THR A 161 5.61 -16.42 9.28
C THR A 161 5.57 -15.88 7.85
N ILE A 162 6.47 -14.94 7.50
CA ILE A 162 6.60 -14.44 6.11
C ILE A 162 6.95 -15.59 5.15
N ILE A 163 7.87 -16.48 5.57
CA ILE A 163 8.29 -17.65 4.77
C ILE A 163 7.09 -18.58 4.51
N PHE A 164 6.37 -18.93 5.57
CA PHE A 164 5.21 -19.82 5.48
C PHE A 164 4.11 -19.24 4.57
N ILE A 165 3.78 -17.95 4.74
CA ILE A 165 2.73 -17.31 3.96
C ILE A 165 3.14 -17.18 2.49
N ALA A 166 4.39 -16.90 2.18
CA ALA A 166 4.88 -16.88 0.80
C ALA A 166 4.73 -18.26 0.13
N ALA A 167 5.10 -19.34 0.82
CA ALA A 167 4.89 -20.69 0.35
C ALA A 167 3.41 -21.01 0.12
N LEU A 168 2.53 -20.63 1.07
CA LEU A 168 1.09 -20.82 0.95
C LEU A 168 0.51 -20.08 -0.26
N PHE A 169 0.88 -18.82 -0.46
CA PHE A 169 0.43 -18.05 -1.62
C PHE A 169 0.92 -18.66 -2.94
N ALA A 170 2.15 -19.14 -3.02
CA ALA A 170 2.67 -19.84 -4.19
C ALA A 170 1.82 -21.07 -4.54
N ILE A 171 1.44 -21.86 -3.53
CA ILE A 171 0.51 -23.01 -3.70
C ILE A 171 -0.86 -22.55 -4.20
N LEU A 172 -1.45 -21.51 -3.61
CA LEU A 172 -2.76 -20.99 -4.01
C LEU A 172 -2.75 -20.45 -5.46
N TYR A 173 -1.63 -19.83 -5.87
CA TYR A 173 -1.42 -19.44 -7.27
C TYR A 173 -1.30 -20.65 -8.19
N TYR A 174 -0.50 -21.67 -7.83
CA TYR A 174 -0.38 -22.90 -8.62
C TYR A 174 -1.74 -23.59 -8.83
N LEU A 175 -2.58 -23.63 -7.78
CA LEU A 175 -3.92 -24.24 -7.83
C LEU A 175 -4.96 -23.41 -8.61
N GLY A 176 -4.62 -22.19 -9.02
CA GLY A 176 -5.54 -21.32 -9.77
C GLY A 176 -6.56 -20.57 -8.92
N ILE A 177 -6.55 -20.73 -7.60
CA ILE A 177 -7.49 -20.08 -6.67
C ILE A 177 -7.34 -18.57 -6.73
N MET A 178 -6.09 -18.08 -6.65
CA MET A 178 -5.81 -16.66 -6.66
C MET A 178 -6.15 -16.00 -8.00
N GLN A 179 -5.93 -16.72 -9.11
CA GLN A 179 -6.26 -16.23 -10.46
C GLN A 179 -7.76 -15.96 -10.61
N PHE A 180 -8.61 -16.81 -10.03
CA PHE A 180 -10.05 -16.59 -10.05
C PHE A 180 -10.44 -15.29 -9.32
N VAL A 181 -9.90 -15.07 -8.12
CA VAL A 181 -10.17 -13.87 -7.31
C VAL A 181 -9.65 -12.61 -8.02
N VAL A 182 -8.40 -12.62 -8.47
CA VAL A 182 -7.77 -11.51 -9.20
C VAL A 182 -8.56 -11.15 -10.44
N ARG A 183 -9.00 -12.16 -11.23
CA ARG A 183 -9.81 -11.94 -12.44
C ARG A 183 -11.16 -11.29 -12.14
N ALA A 184 -11.82 -11.66 -11.05
CA ALA A 184 -13.10 -11.06 -10.66
C ALA A 184 -12.96 -9.55 -10.41
N PHE A 185 -11.96 -9.12 -9.63
CA PHE A 185 -11.66 -7.72 -9.37
C PHE A 185 -11.24 -6.98 -10.65
N ALA A 186 -10.39 -7.59 -11.49
CA ALA A 186 -9.92 -6.98 -12.73
C ALA A 186 -11.08 -6.72 -13.71
N VAL A 187 -11.99 -7.69 -13.90
CA VAL A 187 -13.18 -7.53 -14.77
C VAL A 187 -14.09 -6.43 -14.26
N MET A 188 -14.30 -6.35 -12.95
CA MET A 188 -15.10 -5.29 -12.33
C MET A 188 -14.50 -3.91 -12.67
N MET A 189 -13.22 -3.70 -12.37
CA MET A 189 -12.54 -2.40 -12.60
C MET A 189 -12.50 -2.04 -14.09
N ASN A 190 -12.17 -2.99 -14.98
CA ASN A 190 -12.14 -2.77 -16.41
C ASN A 190 -13.51 -2.28 -16.95
N ARG A 191 -14.61 -2.95 -16.56
CA ARG A 191 -15.96 -2.59 -17.03
C ARG A 191 -16.45 -1.23 -16.54
N VAL A 192 -16.16 -0.91 -15.29
CA VAL A 192 -16.77 0.26 -14.62
C VAL A 192 -15.91 1.50 -14.81
N MET A 193 -14.58 1.36 -14.64
CA MET A 193 -13.64 2.49 -14.62
C MET A 193 -12.98 2.79 -15.98
N ARG A 194 -13.31 2.07 -17.04
CA ARG A 194 -12.66 2.21 -18.37
C ARG A 194 -11.14 2.06 -18.32
N ALA A 195 -10.65 1.25 -17.41
CA ALA A 195 -9.25 0.91 -17.32
C ALA A 195 -8.91 -0.19 -18.35
N SER A 196 -7.67 -0.26 -18.79
CA SER A 196 -7.24 -1.35 -19.67
C SER A 196 -7.24 -2.70 -18.96
N GLY A 197 -7.20 -3.79 -19.72
CA GLY A 197 -7.19 -5.13 -19.15
C GLY A 197 -5.94 -5.39 -18.33
N ALA A 198 -4.76 -5.00 -18.84
CA ALA A 198 -3.49 -5.21 -18.17
C ALA A 198 -3.38 -4.40 -16.87
N GLU A 199 -3.73 -3.10 -16.87
CA GLU A 199 -3.68 -2.31 -15.64
C GLU A 199 -4.70 -2.76 -14.60
N SER A 200 -5.92 -3.13 -15.01
CA SER A 200 -6.95 -3.67 -14.13
C SER A 200 -6.50 -4.98 -13.48
N LEU A 201 -5.83 -5.84 -14.26
CA LEU A 201 -5.28 -7.10 -13.79
C LEU A 201 -4.15 -6.89 -12.78
N ASN A 202 -3.22 -5.98 -13.07
CA ASN A 202 -2.12 -5.65 -12.16
C ASN A 202 -2.61 -5.07 -10.83
N VAL A 203 -3.55 -4.12 -10.87
CA VAL A 203 -4.14 -3.52 -9.66
C VAL A 203 -4.86 -4.59 -8.84
N ALA A 204 -5.62 -5.49 -9.47
CA ALA A 204 -6.27 -6.59 -8.78
C ALA A 204 -5.28 -7.59 -8.17
N ALA A 205 -4.19 -7.89 -8.90
CA ALA A 205 -3.12 -8.74 -8.39
C ALA A 205 -2.41 -8.12 -7.18
N SER A 206 -2.21 -6.79 -7.20
CA SER A 206 -1.55 -6.05 -6.12
C SER A 206 -2.31 -6.09 -4.78
N ILE A 207 -3.59 -6.49 -4.77
CA ILE A 207 -4.34 -6.73 -3.52
C ILE A 207 -3.66 -7.83 -2.68
N PHE A 208 -2.99 -8.77 -3.33
CA PHE A 208 -2.41 -9.96 -2.70
C PHE A 208 -0.91 -10.12 -2.92
N MET A 209 -0.42 -9.64 -4.08
CA MET A 209 0.97 -9.77 -4.52
C MET A 209 1.77 -8.51 -4.18
N GLY A 210 3.09 -8.70 -4.01
CA GLY A 210 4.02 -7.59 -3.81
C GLY A 210 4.22 -6.74 -5.07
N GLN A 211 4.86 -5.59 -4.88
CA GLN A 211 5.06 -4.58 -5.93
C GLN A 211 5.95 -5.03 -7.10
N THR A 212 6.72 -6.10 -6.95
CA THR A 212 7.56 -6.71 -8.00
C THR A 212 6.92 -7.96 -8.59
N GLU A 213 5.98 -8.58 -7.88
CA GLU A 213 5.32 -9.82 -8.26
C GLU A 213 4.07 -9.54 -9.12
N ALA A 214 3.23 -8.58 -8.73
CA ALA A 214 2.03 -8.23 -9.48
C ALA A 214 2.31 -7.90 -10.96
N PRO A 215 3.38 -7.15 -11.32
CA PRO A 215 3.75 -6.90 -12.71
C PRO A 215 4.08 -8.15 -13.54
N LEU A 216 4.46 -9.28 -12.92
CA LEU A 216 4.68 -10.54 -13.63
C LEU A 216 3.42 -11.02 -14.35
N THR A 217 2.23 -10.76 -13.77
CA THR A 217 0.94 -11.16 -14.36
C THR A 217 0.63 -10.50 -15.71
N ILE A 218 1.33 -9.41 -16.01
CA ILE A 218 1.14 -8.60 -17.21
C ILE A 218 2.43 -8.36 -17.99
N ARG A 219 3.48 -9.14 -17.70
CA ARG A 219 4.82 -9.01 -18.26
C ARG A 219 4.85 -8.80 -19.79
N PRO A 220 4.08 -9.55 -20.62
CA PRO A 220 4.12 -9.40 -22.07
C PRO A 220 3.68 -8.02 -22.57
N PHE A 221 2.89 -7.30 -21.79
CA PHE A 221 2.32 -6.00 -22.17
C PHE A 221 3.18 -4.81 -21.74
N ILE A 222 4.01 -4.95 -20.67
CA ILE A 222 4.77 -3.84 -20.06
C ILE A 222 5.60 -3.04 -21.08
N PRO A 223 6.33 -3.65 -22.05
CA PRO A 223 7.13 -2.89 -23.01
C PRO A 223 6.30 -1.92 -23.89
N ARG A 224 5.02 -2.24 -24.12
CA ARG A 224 4.12 -1.50 -25.04
C ARG A 224 3.04 -0.69 -24.33
N MET A 225 3.08 -0.64 -22.98
CA MET A 225 2.14 0.13 -22.18
C MET A 225 2.27 1.63 -22.41
N THR A 226 1.14 2.32 -22.35
CA THR A 226 1.10 3.78 -22.32
C THR A 226 1.76 4.30 -21.04
N GLU A 227 2.11 5.58 -21.00
CA GLU A 227 2.64 6.21 -19.79
C GLU A 227 1.63 6.17 -18.63
N SER A 228 0.35 6.32 -18.95
CA SER A 228 -0.74 6.24 -17.97
C SER A 228 -0.92 4.84 -17.40
N GLU A 229 -0.81 3.78 -18.21
CA GLU A 229 -0.82 2.40 -17.74
C GLU A 229 0.39 2.12 -16.84
N LEU A 230 1.59 2.55 -17.27
CA LEU A 230 2.81 2.36 -16.49
C LEU A 230 2.74 3.09 -15.14
N MET A 231 2.18 4.31 -15.13
CA MET A 231 1.88 5.04 -13.89
C MET A 231 0.92 4.27 -12.99
N THR A 232 -0.11 3.63 -13.55
CA THR A 232 -1.07 2.82 -12.79
C THR A 232 -0.39 1.62 -12.14
N ILE A 233 0.48 0.91 -12.86
CA ILE A 233 1.22 -0.24 -12.33
C ILE A 233 2.11 0.17 -11.16
N MET A 234 2.86 1.24 -11.34
CA MET A 234 3.73 1.75 -10.28
C MET A 234 2.93 2.24 -9.08
N THR A 235 1.82 2.95 -9.31
CA THR A 235 0.93 3.39 -8.23
C THR A 235 0.33 2.19 -7.49
N ALA A 236 -0.02 1.11 -8.19
CA ALA A 236 -0.54 -0.12 -7.57
C ALA A 236 0.50 -0.76 -6.64
N GLY A 237 1.74 -0.88 -7.09
CA GLY A 237 2.82 -1.38 -6.25
C GLY A 237 3.14 -0.49 -5.05
N MET A 238 2.87 0.84 -5.14
CA MET A 238 3.04 1.78 -4.01
C MET A 238 1.85 1.75 -3.04
N ALA A 239 0.64 1.59 -3.53
CA ALA A 239 -0.59 1.73 -2.74
C ALA A 239 -1.00 0.46 -2.01
N HIS A 240 -0.46 -0.71 -2.34
CA HIS A 240 -0.81 -1.99 -1.73
C HIS A 240 0.36 -2.60 -0.95
N ILE A 241 0.02 -3.56 -0.11
CA ILE A 241 0.96 -4.42 0.62
C ILE A 241 0.81 -5.86 0.13
N SER A 242 1.86 -6.68 0.24
CA SER A 242 1.74 -8.11 -0.07
C SER A 242 1.08 -8.89 1.06
N GLY A 243 0.46 -10.03 0.71
CA GLY A 243 -0.13 -10.93 1.70
C GLY A 243 0.87 -11.46 2.73
N GLY A 244 2.12 -11.70 2.31
CA GLY A 244 3.19 -12.14 3.23
C GLY A 244 3.52 -11.09 4.29
N ILE A 245 3.64 -9.83 3.89
CA ILE A 245 3.92 -8.72 4.81
C ILE A 245 2.70 -8.39 5.69
N MET A 246 1.48 -8.53 5.16
CA MET A 246 0.25 -8.35 5.96
C MET A 246 0.24 -9.24 7.20
N ALA A 247 0.75 -10.46 7.08
CA ALA A 247 0.89 -11.40 8.18
C ALA A 247 1.71 -10.82 9.34
N ALA A 248 2.82 -10.16 9.03
CA ALA A 248 3.67 -9.53 10.03
C ALA A 248 2.94 -8.38 10.76
N TYR A 249 2.14 -7.59 10.06
CA TYR A 249 1.37 -6.50 10.68
C TYR A 249 0.28 -7.03 11.63
N ILE A 250 -0.34 -8.16 11.30
CA ILE A 250 -1.29 -8.84 12.19
C ILE A 250 -0.58 -9.30 13.47
N LEU A 251 0.64 -9.81 13.37
CA LEU A 251 1.45 -10.20 14.53
C LEU A 251 1.89 -9.00 15.38
N PHE A 252 1.98 -7.80 14.82
CA PHE A 252 2.16 -6.56 15.59
C PHE A 252 0.90 -6.11 16.35
N GLY A 253 -0.24 -6.79 16.17
CA GLY A 253 -1.50 -6.46 16.85
C GLY A 253 -2.48 -5.65 16.00
N VAL A 254 -2.21 -5.47 14.71
CA VAL A 254 -3.14 -4.83 13.79
C VAL A 254 -4.23 -5.82 13.37
N LYS A 255 -5.48 -5.41 13.39
CA LYS A 255 -6.61 -6.29 13.05
C LYS A 255 -6.60 -6.68 11.58
N ALA A 256 -6.65 -8.00 11.30
CA ALA A 256 -6.65 -8.55 9.94
C ALA A 256 -7.82 -8.02 9.09
N GLU A 257 -9.00 -7.85 9.69
CA GLU A 257 -10.19 -7.29 9.02
C GLU A 257 -9.97 -5.86 8.50
N HIS A 258 -9.22 -5.02 9.24
CA HIS A 258 -8.91 -3.66 8.82
C HIS A 258 -7.91 -3.65 7.65
N LEU A 259 -6.89 -4.51 7.70
CA LEU A 259 -5.90 -4.64 6.62
C LEU A 259 -6.54 -5.16 5.34
N LEU A 260 -7.36 -6.22 5.41
CA LEU A 260 -8.09 -6.74 4.26
C LEU A 260 -9.03 -5.68 3.66
N THR A 261 -9.75 -4.95 4.52
CA THR A 261 -10.63 -3.88 4.06
C THR A 261 -9.83 -2.78 3.37
N ALA A 262 -8.69 -2.38 3.95
CA ALA A 262 -7.83 -1.34 3.40
C ALA A 262 -7.33 -1.71 2.00
N VAL A 263 -6.77 -2.92 1.78
CA VAL A 263 -6.23 -3.30 0.47
C VAL A 263 -7.31 -3.40 -0.60
N ILE A 264 -8.50 -3.91 -0.27
CA ILE A 264 -9.61 -4.02 -1.23
C ILE A 264 -10.15 -2.65 -1.60
N MET A 265 -10.35 -1.77 -0.62
CA MET A 265 -10.80 -0.38 -0.87
C MET A 265 -9.77 0.42 -1.66
N THR A 266 -8.49 0.18 -1.45
CA THR A 266 -7.42 0.92 -2.11
C THR A 266 -7.31 0.60 -3.60
N ALA A 267 -7.72 -0.57 -4.07
CA ALA A 267 -7.60 -0.96 -5.48
C ALA A 267 -8.30 0.01 -6.46
N PRO A 268 -9.61 0.34 -6.34
CA PRO A 268 -10.21 1.37 -7.17
C PRO A 268 -9.63 2.77 -6.93
N GLY A 269 -9.20 3.08 -5.69
CA GLY A 269 -8.52 4.33 -5.37
C GLY A 269 -7.19 4.49 -6.09
N THR A 270 -6.46 3.40 -6.25
CA THR A 270 -5.18 3.36 -6.99
C THR A 270 -5.36 3.74 -8.45
N LEU A 271 -6.32 3.09 -9.13
CA LEU A 271 -6.67 3.45 -10.52
C LEU A 271 -7.08 4.92 -10.62
N MET A 272 -7.95 5.37 -9.74
CA MET A 272 -8.41 6.76 -9.72
C MET A 272 -7.24 7.73 -9.57
N MET A 273 -6.37 7.55 -8.59
CA MET A 273 -5.24 8.44 -8.34
C MET A 273 -4.23 8.41 -9.49
N ALA A 274 -3.88 7.23 -10.01
CA ALA A 274 -2.98 7.11 -11.14
C ALA A 274 -3.51 7.87 -12.37
N LYS A 275 -4.82 7.71 -12.70
CA LYS A 275 -5.47 8.37 -13.84
C LYS A 275 -5.74 9.87 -13.61
N ILE A 276 -5.72 10.36 -12.38
CA ILE A 276 -5.69 11.81 -12.10
C ILE A 276 -4.27 12.35 -12.33
N PHE A 277 -3.24 11.68 -11.81
CA PHE A 277 -1.83 12.13 -11.93
C PHE A 277 -1.32 12.10 -13.36
N VAL A 278 -1.57 11.00 -14.08
CA VAL A 278 -1.22 10.82 -15.49
C VAL A 278 -2.44 10.28 -16.24
N PRO A 279 -3.32 11.18 -16.71
CA PRO A 279 -4.52 10.79 -17.44
C PRO A 279 -4.19 10.05 -18.73
N GLU A 280 -5.07 9.12 -19.13
CA GLU A 280 -4.91 8.40 -20.37
C GLU A 280 -5.22 9.31 -21.57
N THR A 281 -4.27 9.42 -22.47
CA THR A 281 -4.36 10.22 -23.69
C THR A 281 -4.14 9.40 -24.96
N GLN A 282 -3.86 8.10 -24.78
CA GLN A 282 -3.59 7.15 -25.85
C GLN A 282 -4.59 6.00 -25.79
N VAL A 283 -4.52 5.07 -26.73
CA VAL A 283 -5.33 3.86 -26.72
C VAL A 283 -4.49 2.68 -26.24
N PRO A 284 -4.71 2.18 -25.01
CA PRO A 284 -4.02 1.00 -24.53
C PRO A 284 -4.25 -0.24 -25.38
N GLU A 285 -3.23 -1.07 -25.56
CA GLU A 285 -3.31 -2.31 -26.35
C GLU A 285 -4.38 -3.28 -25.81
N THR A 286 -4.52 -3.33 -24.49
CA THR A 286 -5.45 -4.25 -23.80
C THR A 286 -6.79 -3.62 -23.44
N MET A 287 -7.19 -2.53 -24.12
CA MET A 287 -8.45 -1.86 -23.85
C MET A 287 -9.65 -2.81 -24.10
N GLY A 288 -10.51 -2.96 -23.10
CA GLY A 288 -11.71 -3.81 -23.17
C GLY A 288 -11.46 -5.31 -23.04
N THR A 289 -10.21 -5.77 -22.91
CA THR A 289 -9.86 -7.20 -22.78
C THR A 289 -9.13 -7.47 -21.48
N VAL A 290 -9.56 -8.50 -20.74
CA VAL A 290 -8.85 -9.00 -19.54
C VAL A 290 -8.40 -10.42 -19.82
N LYS A 291 -7.19 -10.61 -20.36
CA LYS A 291 -6.56 -11.92 -20.55
C LYS A 291 -5.58 -12.15 -19.41
N LEU A 292 -5.86 -13.16 -18.61
CA LEU A 292 -4.94 -13.66 -17.61
C LEU A 292 -4.11 -14.79 -18.24
N GLU A 293 -2.92 -14.49 -18.70
CA GLU A 293 -1.95 -15.48 -19.13
C GLU A 293 -0.93 -15.63 -18.00
N VAL A 294 -1.23 -16.49 -17.04
CA VAL A 294 -0.24 -16.85 -16.00
C VAL A 294 0.56 -18.03 -16.56
N GLU A 295 1.81 -17.78 -16.93
CA GLU A 295 2.75 -18.86 -17.18
C GLU A 295 2.83 -19.74 -15.93
N ARG A 296 2.50 -21.02 -16.06
CA ARG A 296 2.75 -22.01 -15.01
C ARG A 296 4.25 -22.27 -15.00
N THR A 297 4.95 -21.66 -14.05
CA THR A 297 6.39 -21.84 -13.88
C THR A 297 6.70 -23.12 -13.08
N ASP A 298 5.77 -23.55 -12.25
CA ASP A 298 5.97 -24.65 -11.33
C ASP A 298 5.44 -25.97 -11.93
N VAL A 299 6.20 -27.05 -11.76
CA VAL A 299 5.87 -28.39 -12.29
C VAL A 299 4.77 -29.06 -11.46
N ASN A 300 4.77 -28.84 -10.15
CA ASN A 300 3.80 -29.41 -9.22
C ASN A 300 3.65 -28.56 -7.95
N VAL A 301 2.75 -28.95 -7.05
CA VAL A 301 2.47 -28.24 -5.79
C VAL A 301 3.71 -28.15 -4.88
N ILE A 302 4.56 -29.19 -4.87
CA ILE A 302 5.75 -29.22 -4.03
C ILE A 302 6.80 -28.23 -4.57
N ASP A 303 6.94 -28.17 -5.89
CA ASP A 303 7.81 -27.22 -6.57
C ASP A 303 7.37 -25.76 -6.29
N ALA A 304 6.06 -25.50 -6.41
CA ALA A 304 5.47 -24.21 -6.04
C ALA A 304 5.75 -23.83 -4.57
N ALA A 305 5.58 -24.78 -3.64
CA ALA A 305 5.88 -24.59 -2.24
C ALA A 305 7.37 -24.30 -2.00
N GLY A 306 8.26 -25.04 -2.65
CA GLY A 306 9.72 -24.85 -2.56
C GLY A 306 10.15 -23.46 -3.06
N ARG A 307 9.66 -23.06 -4.23
CA ARG A 307 9.91 -21.73 -4.77
C ARG A 307 9.40 -20.63 -3.82
N GLY A 308 8.13 -20.74 -3.39
CA GLY A 308 7.54 -19.77 -2.46
C GLY A 308 8.29 -19.70 -1.12
N THR A 309 8.81 -20.82 -0.62
CA THR A 309 9.67 -20.85 0.58
C THR A 309 10.97 -20.07 0.34
N GLY A 310 11.63 -20.25 -0.81
CA GLY A 310 12.85 -19.51 -1.16
C GLY A 310 12.61 -18.00 -1.29
N GLU A 311 11.53 -17.60 -1.96
CA GLU A 311 11.11 -16.19 -2.09
C GLU A 311 10.77 -15.58 -0.72
N GLY A 312 10.03 -16.32 0.12
CA GLY A 312 9.69 -15.92 1.48
C GLY A 312 10.90 -15.76 2.39
N LEU A 313 11.90 -16.65 2.27
CA LEU A 313 13.16 -16.56 3.00
C LEU A 313 13.94 -15.28 2.59
N ALA A 314 14.08 -15.03 1.30
CA ALA A 314 14.73 -13.84 0.79
C ALA A 314 14.03 -12.56 1.29
N LEU A 315 12.69 -12.54 1.28
CA LEU A 315 11.90 -11.43 1.79
C LEU A 315 12.10 -11.25 3.30
N ALA A 316 12.05 -12.33 4.09
CA ALA A 316 12.24 -12.29 5.54
C ALA A 316 13.64 -11.74 5.92
N LEU A 317 14.69 -12.22 5.27
CA LEU A 317 16.07 -11.74 5.49
C LEU A 317 16.21 -10.26 5.13
N ASN A 318 15.65 -9.84 3.99
CA ASN A 318 15.66 -8.44 3.57
C ASN A 318 14.92 -7.54 4.58
N VAL A 319 13.75 -7.97 5.07
CA VAL A 319 12.98 -7.24 6.09
C VAL A 319 13.80 -7.10 7.38
N GLY A 320 14.43 -8.19 7.85
CA GLY A 320 15.28 -8.17 9.04
C GLY A 320 16.47 -7.22 8.87
N ALA A 321 17.18 -7.31 7.76
CA ALA A 321 18.34 -6.46 7.45
C ALA A 321 17.95 -4.97 7.33
N MET A 322 16.81 -4.68 6.67
CA MET A 322 16.31 -3.31 6.57
C MET A 322 15.93 -2.73 7.93
N LEU A 323 15.27 -3.50 8.79
CA LEU A 323 14.92 -3.03 10.14
C LEU A 323 16.16 -2.65 10.92
N ILE A 324 17.18 -3.51 10.95
CA ILE A 324 18.45 -3.23 11.65
C ILE A 324 19.08 -1.95 11.10
N SER A 325 19.25 -1.86 9.78
CA SER A 325 19.94 -0.75 9.12
C SER A 325 19.19 0.58 9.30
N PHE A 326 17.89 0.59 9.00
CA PHE A 326 17.11 1.83 9.02
C PHE A 326 16.83 2.34 10.42
N LEU A 327 16.59 1.46 11.40
CA LEU A 327 16.45 1.90 12.79
C LEU A 327 17.75 2.48 13.34
N ALA A 328 18.91 1.89 12.97
CA ALA A 328 20.20 2.45 13.32
C ALA A 328 20.45 3.82 12.66
N LEU A 329 20.08 3.98 11.37
CA LEU A 329 20.18 5.27 10.66
C LEU A 329 19.25 6.34 11.28
N VAL A 330 18.03 5.95 11.66
CA VAL A 330 17.11 6.87 12.38
C VAL A 330 17.71 7.30 13.72
N ALA A 331 18.30 6.37 14.47
CA ALA A 331 18.95 6.69 15.72
C ALA A 331 20.13 7.67 15.51
N LEU A 332 20.93 7.46 14.45
CA LEU A 332 22.02 8.36 14.08
C LEU A 332 21.48 9.77 13.72
N VAL A 333 20.45 9.84 12.87
CA VAL A 333 19.85 11.14 12.51
C VAL A 333 19.24 11.82 13.73
N ASN A 334 18.57 11.09 14.60
CA ASN A 334 18.02 11.64 15.84
C ASN A 334 19.12 12.13 16.80
N ALA A 335 20.28 11.47 16.85
CA ALA A 335 21.41 11.95 17.61
C ALA A 335 21.94 13.30 17.08
N LEU A 336 21.99 13.47 15.75
CA LEU A 336 22.37 14.75 15.13
C LEU A 336 21.31 15.85 15.34
N LEU A 337 20.04 15.51 15.15
CA LEU A 337 18.92 16.44 15.40
C LEU A 337 18.81 16.83 16.88
N GLY A 338 19.19 15.92 17.78
CA GLY A 338 19.22 16.15 19.23
C GLY A 338 20.13 17.30 19.64
N LEU A 339 21.16 17.63 18.84
CA LEU A 339 21.98 18.83 19.05
C LEU A 339 21.17 20.13 18.96
N ALA A 340 20.07 20.09 18.19
CA ALA A 340 19.11 21.20 18.06
C ALA A 340 17.82 20.97 18.89
N HIS A 341 17.81 20.03 19.83
CA HIS A 341 16.63 19.60 20.59
C HIS A 341 15.45 19.14 19.74
N LEU A 342 15.72 18.57 18.55
CA LEU A 342 14.74 18.05 17.61
C LEU A 342 14.86 16.54 17.45
N SER A 343 13.79 15.89 16.93
CA SER A 343 13.82 14.52 16.47
C SER A 343 13.04 14.38 15.14
N LEU A 344 13.33 13.36 14.38
CA LEU A 344 12.56 13.04 13.16
C LEU A 344 11.06 12.86 13.48
N GLU A 345 10.77 12.26 14.63
CA GLU A 345 9.42 12.06 15.12
C GLU A 345 8.67 13.39 15.29
N GLN A 346 9.31 14.39 15.88
CA GLN A 346 8.73 15.73 16.03
C GLN A 346 8.50 16.41 14.70
N ILE A 347 9.49 16.36 13.80
CA ILE A 347 9.41 16.97 12.47
C ILE A 347 8.27 16.33 11.66
N PHE A 348 8.20 15.00 11.63
CA PHE A 348 7.13 14.29 10.93
C PHE A 348 5.77 14.54 11.59
N GLY A 349 5.71 14.59 12.92
CA GLY A 349 4.52 14.97 13.65
C GLY A 349 4.00 16.33 13.18
N TRP A 350 4.83 17.35 13.15
CA TRP A 350 4.43 18.70 12.72
C TRP A 350 3.97 18.76 11.26
N VAL A 351 4.73 18.14 10.34
CA VAL A 351 4.43 18.16 8.90
C VAL A 351 3.15 17.40 8.56
N PHE A 352 2.93 16.23 9.19
CA PHE A 352 1.83 15.35 8.82
C PHE A 352 0.60 15.44 9.75
N SER A 353 0.68 16.13 10.89
CA SER A 353 -0.48 16.31 11.78
C SER A 353 -1.69 16.97 11.09
N PRO A 354 -1.54 18.02 10.27
CA PRO A 354 -2.68 18.60 9.56
C PRO A 354 -3.33 17.61 8.59
N ILE A 355 -2.51 16.73 7.96
CA ILE A 355 -3.00 15.70 7.04
C ILE A 355 -3.74 14.61 7.83
N ALA A 356 -3.15 14.14 8.95
CA ALA A 356 -3.79 13.18 9.84
C ALA A 356 -5.12 13.71 10.35
N TRP A 357 -5.14 14.96 10.79
CA TRP A 357 -6.38 15.63 11.21
C TRP A 357 -7.41 15.68 10.08
N ALA A 358 -7.03 16.09 8.90
CA ALA A 358 -7.92 16.15 7.74
C ALA A 358 -8.54 14.79 7.38
N MET A 359 -7.82 13.68 7.61
CA MET A 359 -8.36 12.32 7.41
C MET A 359 -9.38 11.90 8.47
N GLY A 360 -9.58 12.68 9.54
CA GLY A 360 -10.56 12.39 10.59
C GLY A 360 -9.95 11.99 11.94
N VAL A 361 -8.63 12.08 12.10
CA VAL A 361 -7.94 11.82 13.37
C VAL A 361 -8.19 12.98 14.33
N PRO A 362 -8.66 12.76 15.57
CA PRO A 362 -8.75 13.80 16.59
C PRO A 362 -7.40 14.51 16.80
N TRP A 363 -7.43 15.83 17.02
CA TRP A 363 -6.20 16.62 17.13
C TRP A 363 -5.22 16.11 18.20
N LYS A 364 -5.74 15.56 19.30
CA LYS A 364 -4.94 14.98 20.39
C LYS A 364 -3.99 13.86 19.91
N ASP A 365 -4.40 13.10 18.88
CA ASP A 365 -3.66 11.96 18.31
C ASP A 365 -2.96 12.32 16.99
N ALA A 366 -3.28 13.49 16.42
CA ALA A 366 -2.81 13.88 15.08
C ALA A 366 -1.28 13.94 14.98
N GLY A 367 -0.59 14.35 16.06
CA GLY A 367 0.87 14.35 16.11
C GLY A 367 1.47 12.95 16.04
N VAL A 368 0.89 12.00 16.77
CA VAL A 368 1.36 10.61 16.79
C VAL A 368 1.10 9.95 15.44
N VAL A 369 -0.12 10.10 14.89
CA VAL A 369 -0.45 9.56 13.58
C VAL A 369 0.39 10.22 12.49
N GLY A 370 0.59 11.54 12.57
CA GLY A 370 1.48 12.29 11.67
C GLY A 370 2.92 11.75 11.67
N ASN A 371 3.45 11.43 12.83
CA ASN A 371 4.75 10.76 12.95
C ASN A 371 4.79 9.41 12.22
N LEU A 372 3.75 8.59 12.37
CA LEU A 372 3.65 7.31 11.69
C LEU A 372 3.60 7.48 10.17
N LEU A 373 2.87 8.47 9.65
CA LEU A 373 2.80 8.79 8.21
C LEU A 373 4.17 9.21 7.67
N GLY A 374 4.87 10.07 8.39
CA GLY A 374 6.23 10.50 8.04
C GLY A 374 7.23 9.34 8.10
N THR A 375 7.15 8.50 9.14
CA THR A 375 7.96 7.27 9.28
C THR A 375 7.76 6.36 8.06
N ARG A 376 6.50 6.12 7.64
CA ARG A 376 6.19 5.33 6.45
C ARG A 376 6.86 5.91 5.20
N MET A 377 6.74 7.21 4.97
CA MET A 377 7.22 7.85 3.75
C MET A 377 8.74 7.88 3.69
N ALA A 378 9.39 8.24 4.78
CA ALA A 378 10.84 8.38 4.84
C ALA A 378 11.58 7.04 4.93
N LEU A 379 11.01 6.09 5.66
CA LEU A 379 11.58 4.77 5.90
C LEU A 379 10.78 3.70 5.16
N ASN A 380 9.79 3.14 5.84
CA ASN A 380 8.80 2.23 5.25
C ASN A 380 7.60 2.04 6.20
N GLU A 381 6.54 1.42 5.67
CA GLU A 381 5.32 1.10 6.41
C GLU A 381 5.56 0.02 7.47
N PHE A 382 6.55 -0.84 7.28
CA PHE A 382 6.84 -1.92 8.22
C PHE A 382 7.23 -1.37 9.59
N ILE A 383 8.15 -0.39 9.62
CA ILE A 383 8.57 0.32 10.84
C ILE A 383 7.38 1.10 11.42
N ALA A 384 6.56 1.72 10.57
CA ALA A 384 5.39 2.46 11.02
C ALA A 384 4.37 1.52 11.71
N TYR A 385 4.11 0.32 11.16
CA TYR A 385 3.24 -0.67 11.79
C TYR A 385 3.84 -1.28 13.06
N ALA A 386 5.15 -1.51 13.10
CA ALA A 386 5.84 -1.96 14.32
C ALA A 386 5.70 -0.94 15.48
N LYS A 387 5.69 0.36 15.14
CA LYS A 387 5.40 1.44 16.10
C LYS A 387 3.90 1.52 16.44
N LEU A 388 3.00 1.34 15.46
CA LEU A 388 1.55 1.45 15.65
C LEU A 388 1.00 0.33 16.55
N GLY A 389 1.45 -0.92 16.34
CA GLY A 389 0.90 -2.09 17.03
C GLY A 389 0.78 -1.93 18.54
N PRO A 390 1.88 -1.58 19.27
CA PRO A 390 1.83 -1.34 20.71
C PRO A 390 0.91 -0.19 21.15
N MET A 391 0.48 0.68 20.22
CA MET A 391 -0.36 1.83 20.54
C MET A 391 -1.87 1.50 20.54
N ALA A 392 -2.27 0.26 20.32
CA ALA A 392 -3.69 -0.16 20.23
C ALA A 392 -4.52 0.19 21.49
N GLY A 393 -3.88 0.29 22.68
CA GLY A 393 -4.54 0.67 23.93
C GLY A 393 -4.37 2.15 24.33
N THR A 394 -3.54 2.91 23.61
CA THR A 394 -3.20 4.31 23.96
C THR A 394 -3.83 5.31 23.00
N LEU A 395 -3.95 4.97 21.72
CA LEU A 395 -4.64 5.79 20.74
C LEU A 395 -6.16 5.60 20.84
N ASP A 396 -6.90 6.64 20.47
CA ASP A 396 -8.32 6.52 20.22
C ASP A 396 -8.57 5.41 19.18
N PRO A 397 -9.55 4.49 19.38
CA PRO A 397 -9.82 3.39 18.44
C PRO A 397 -10.03 3.86 16.99
N LYS A 398 -10.63 5.03 16.79
CA LYS A 398 -10.81 5.67 15.48
C LYS A 398 -9.46 6.08 14.90
N SER A 399 -8.59 6.72 15.69
CA SER A 399 -7.25 7.13 15.29
C SER A 399 -6.39 5.93 14.89
N PHE A 400 -6.43 4.84 15.67
CA PHE A 400 -5.73 3.60 15.36
C PHE A 400 -6.20 2.98 14.04
N THR A 401 -7.51 2.96 13.81
CA THR A 401 -8.08 2.42 12.58
C THR A 401 -7.71 3.28 11.37
N ILE A 402 -7.85 4.61 11.45
CA ILE A 402 -7.44 5.53 10.36
C ILE A 402 -5.96 5.36 10.04
N ALA A 403 -5.09 5.31 11.07
CA ALA A 403 -3.67 5.06 10.88
C ALA A 403 -3.40 3.71 10.19
N THR A 404 -4.11 2.64 10.58
CA THR A 404 -4.01 1.34 9.92
C THR A 404 -4.28 1.43 8.43
N PHE A 405 -5.35 2.12 8.03
CA PHE A 405 -5.69 2.29 6.61
C PHE A 405 -4.69 3.18 5.87
N ALA A 406 -4.27 4.28 6.49
CA ALA A 406 -3.33 5.21 5.89
C ALA A 406 -1.94 4.63 5.67
N LEU A 407 -1.50 3.71 6.50
CA LEU A 407 -0.21 3.05 6.40
C LEU A 407 -0.21 1.86 5.42
N CYS A 408 -1.37 1.40 4.95
CA CYS A 408 -1.53 0.15 4.20
C CYS A 408 -1.05 0.26 2.74
N GLY A 409 0.26 0.44 2.54
CA GLY A 409 0.87 0.49 1.22
C GLY A 409 2.37 0.80 1.27
N PHE A 410 3.08 0.35 0.25
CA PHE A 410 4.54 0.47 0.10
C PHE A 410 5.02 1.84 -0.39
N ALA A 411 4.21 2.90 -0.27
CA ALA A 411 4.55 4.24 -0.79
C ALA A 411 5.62 4.93 0.07
N ASN A 412 6.88 4.61 -0.20
CA ASN A 412 8.07 5.17 0.43
C ASN A 412 9.21 5.32 -0.61
N PHE A 413 10.27 6.05 -0.24
CA PHE A 413 11.38 6.32 -1.16
C PHE A 413 12.13 5.05 -1.61
N SER A 414 12.30 4.05 -0.75
CA SER A 414 12.98 2.82 -1.11
C SER A 414 12.22 2.00 -2.15
N SER A 415 10.89 2.04 -2.12
CA SER A 415 10.03 1.35 -3.08
C SER A 415 10.17 1.89 -4.50
N ILE A 416 10.58 3.15 -4.68
CA ILE A 416 10.91 3.68 -6.02
C ILE A 416 12.05 2.86 -6.65
N GLY A 417 13.13 2.65 -5.89
CA GLY A 417 14.27 1.85 -6.34
C GLY A 417 13.90 0.39 -6.60
N ILE A 418 13.09 -0.20 -5.71
CA ILE A 418 12.60 -1.58 -5.84
C ILE A 418 11.80 -1.76 -7.13
N GLN A 419 10.90 -0.83 -7.45
CA GLN A 419 10.09 -0.91 -8.68
C GLN A 419 10.91 -0.67 -9.94
N ILE A 420 11.84 0.31 -9.93
CA ILE A 420 12.76 0.54 -11.07
C ILE A 420 13.59 -0.73 -11.33
N GLY A 421 14.06 -1.41 -10.28
CA GLY A 421 14.78 -2.68 -10.39
C GLY A 421 13.89 -3.81 -10.87
N GLY A 422 12.76 -4.07 -10.19
CA GLY A 422 11.88 -5.20 -10.46
C GLY A 422 11.14 -5.09 -11.81
N ILE A 423 10.40 -4.00 -12.03
CA ILE A 423 9.66 -3.80 -13.30
C ILE A 423 10.65 -3.56 -14.45
N GLY A 424 11.75 -2.84 -14.18
CA GLY A 424 12.80 -2.59 -15.17
C GLY A 424 13.50 -3.86 -15.63
N ALA A 425 13.61 -4.91 -14.81
CA ALA A 425 14.11 -6.22 -15.23
C ALA A 425 13.14 -6.93 -16.19
N LEU A 426 11.81 -6.71 -16.04
CA LEU A 426 10.79 -7.27 -16.94
C LEU A 426 10.72 -6.53 -18.28
N ALA A 427 10.99 -5.22 -18.28
CA ALA A 427 10.96 -4.36 -19.45
C ALA A 427 12.13 -3.36 -19.43
N PRO A 428 13.35 -3.77 -19.81
CA PRO A 428 14.55 -2.91 -19.74
C PRO A 428 14.43 -1.62 -20.55
N THR A 429 13.70 -1.63 -21.65
CA THR A 429 13.42 -0.47 -22.50
C THR A 429 12.60 0.62 -21.81
N ARG A 430 11.85 0.28 -20.75
CA ARG A 430 10.98 1.20 -20.00
C ARG A 430 11.62 1.73 -18.70
N ARG A 431 12.85 1.32 -18.38
CA ARG A 431 13.53 1.70 -17.12
C ARG A 431 13.62 3.22 -16.91
N HIS A 432 13.79 3.98 -17.96
CA HIS A 432 13.86 5.44 -17.91
C HIS A 432 12.52 6.06 -17.55
N ASP A 433 11.42 5.54 -18.13
CA ASP A 433 10.05 5.95 -17.78
C ASP A 433 9.72 5.64 -16.32
N LEU A 434 10.10 4.45 -15.83
CA LEU A 434 9.92 4.06 -14.42
C LEU A 434 10.64 5.02 -13.48
N ALA A 435 11.88 5.41 -13.78
CA ALA A 435 12.62 6.36 -12.97
C ALA A 435 11.96 7.75 -12.95
N ARG A 436 11.45 8.21 -14.10
CA ARG A 436 10.75 9.49 -14.24
C ARG A 436 9.41 9.53 -13.50
N LEU A 437 8.68 8.42 -13.50
CA LEU A 437 7.36 8.30 -12.87
C LEU A 437 7.44 7.99 -11.36
N GLY A 438 8.57 7.50 -10.86
CA GLY A 438 8.71 6.92 -9.52
C GLY A 438 8.19 7.80 -8.39
N LEU A 439 8.63 9.07 -8.32
CA LEU A 439 8.13 10.02 -7.31
C LEU A 439 6.63 10.28 -7.45
N ARG A 440 6.13 10.40 -8.68
CA ARG A 440 4.69 10.62 -8.91
C ARG A 440 3.87 9.42 -8.46
N ALA A 441 4.33 8.21 -8.74
CA ALA A 441 3.68 6.97 -8.32
C ALA A 441 3.67 6.82 -6.80
N MET A 442 4.76 7.21 -6.13
CA MET A 442 4.83 7.23 -4.67
C MET A 442 3.79 8.20 -4.07
N PHE A 443 3.71 9.43 -4.59
CA PHE A 443 2.70 10.38 -4.13
C PHE A 443 1.28 9.93 -4.46
N ALA A 444 1.01 9.41 -5.66
CA ALA A 444 -0.30 8.89 -6.04
C ALA A 444 -0.73 7.70 -5.14
N GLY A 445 0.18 6.77 -4.86
CA GLY A 445 -0.05 5.66 -3.94
C GLY A 445 -0.32 6.13 -2.51
N THR A 446 0.44 7.12 -2.03
CA THR A 446 0.21 7.74 -0.73
C THR A 446 -1.19 8.36 -0.64
N LEU A 447 -1.60 9.14 -1.66
CA LEU A 447 -2.92 9.76 -1.68
C LEU A 447 -4.05 8.72 -1.84
N ALA A 448 -3.82 7.60 -2.52
CA ALA A 448 -4.78 6.50 -2.59
C ALA A 448 -5.04 5.89 -1.20
N ASN A 449 -3.98 5.64 -0.42
CA ASN A 449 -4.12 5.17 0.96
C ASN A 449 -4.79 6.22 1.88
N PHE A 450 -4.41 7.50 1.74
CA PHE A 450 -5.01 8.57 2.54
C PHE A 450 -6.50 8.75 2.21
N MET A 451 -6.89 8.61 0.92
CA MET A 451 -8.29 8.61 0.50
C MET A 451 -9.07 7.47 1.17
N THR A 452 -8.51 6.26 1.14
CA THR A 452 -9.10 5.08 1.77
C THR A 452 -9.26 5.29 3.29
N ALA A 453 -8.23 5.83 3.96
CA ALA A 453 -8.26 6.17 5.37
C ALA A 453 -9.29 7.27 5.70
N THR A 454 -9.41 8.28 4.83
CA THR A 454 -10.40 9.37 4.97
C THR A 454 -11.83 8.84 4.89
N ILE A 455 -12.12 7.96 3.92
CA ILE A 455 -13.45 7.34 3.78
C ILE A 455 -13.77 6.47 5.00
N ALA A 456 -12.80 5.68 5.47
CA ALA A 456 -12.96 4.91 6.70
C ALA A 456 -13.22 5.82 7.91
N GLY A 457 -12.44 6.90 8.05
CA GLY A 457 -12.58 7.89 9.12
C GLY A 457 -13.93 8.63 9.14
N PHE A 458 -14.56 8.81 7.97
CA PHE A 458 -15.91 9.35 7.86
C PHE A 458 -16.98 8.34 8.38
N LEU A 459 -16.77 7.07 8.11
CA LEU A 459 -17.74 6.03 8.45
C LEU A 459 -17.61 5.53 9.90
N LEU A 460 -16.44 5.72 10.51
CA LEU A 460 -16.21 5.40 11.92
C LEU A 460 -16.72 6.52 12.85
#